data_c8ce40010219a480dee3c66cb2a5ea60
#
_entry.id   c8ce40010219a480dee3c66cb2a5ea60
#
_cell.length_a   1.000
_cell.length_b   1.000
_cell.length_c   1.000
_cell.angle_alpha   90.00
_cell.angle_beta   90.00
_cell.angle_gamma   90.00
#
_symmetry.space_group_name_H-M   'P 1'
#
loop_
_entity.id
_entity.type
_entity.pdbx_description
1 polymer ?
#
loop_
_entity_poly.entity_id
_entity_poly.type
_entity_poly.pdbx_seq_one_letter_code
_entity_poly.pdbx_strand_id
1 'polypeptide(L)'
;TPLLVNVFGNGKVLGNFQFELKLEVWNDNHFAEVRKMTPVLKDAFFKDLHTFIPRMLKEQDQLNLAILQQRLQLRADIVLGKDVVQSVLIQSVVDTPQK
;
A
#
# COMPACT_ATOMS: atom_id res chain seq x y z
N THR A 1 4.70 6.95 -6.56
CA THR A 1 5.72 7.06 -5.52
C THR A 1 5.99 5.71 -4.87
N PRO A 2 7.27 5.30 -4.75
CA PRO A 2 7.58 4.01 -4.14
C PRO A 2 7.23 3.96 -2.66
N LEU A 3 6.76 2.80 -2.22
CA LEU A 3 6.47 2.53 -0.82
C LEU A 3 7.26 1.28 -0.42
N LEU A 4 8.17 1.45 0.53
CA LEU A 4 9.01 0.35 1.00
C LEU A 4 8.41 -0.24 2.28
N VAL A 5 8.16 -1.56 2.27
CA VAL A 5 7.62 -2.28 3.42
C VAL A 5 8.56 -3.40 3.80
N ASN A 6 9.04 -3.38 5.05
CA ASN A 6 9.84 -4.45 5.61
C ASN A 6 8.91 -5.46 6.27
N VAL A 7 9.14 -6.74 5.99
CA VAL A 7 8.33 -7.82 6.56
C VAL A 7 9.13 -8.53 7.65
N PHE A 8 8.58 -8.56 8.84
CA PHE A 8 9.21 -9.17 10.01
C PHE A 8 8.49 -10.46 10.42
N GLY A 9 9.26 -11.44 10.84
CA GLY A 9 8.73 -12.64 11.45
C GLY A 9 9.75 -13.21 12.43
N ASN A 10 9.31 -13.67 13.59
CA ASN A 10 10.19 -14.22 14.62
C ASN A 10 11.30 -13.27 15.03
N GLY A 11 11.02 -11.96 15.06
CA GLY A 11 12.00 -10.93 15.41
C GLY A 11 13.02 -10.62 14.33
N LYS A 12 12.86 -11.16 13.13
CA LYS A 12 13.79 -10.96 12.01
C LYS A 12 13.10 -10.33 10.83
N VAL A 13 13.86 -9.61 10.01
CA VAL A 13 13.36 -9.12 8.72
C VAL A 13 13.33 -10.31 7.76
N LEU A 14 12.13 -10.68 7.30
CA LEU A 14 11.96 -11.77 6.35
C LEU A 14 12.12 -11.33 4.91
N GLY A 15 11.87 -10.07 4.63
CA GLY A 15 12.03 -9.51 3.30
C GLY A 15 11.70 -8.04 3.26
N ASN A 16 12.05 -7.40 2.16
CA ASN A 16 11.71 -6.01 1.89
C ASN A 16 10.89 -5.98 0.61
N PHE A 17 9.70 -5.37 0.69
CA PHE A 17 8.84 -5.20 -0.48
C PHE A 17 8.80 -3.73 -0.85
N GLN A 18 9.06 -3.43 -2.10
CA GLN A 18 8.92 -2.08 -2.64
C GLN A 18 7.76 -2.07 -3.62
N PHE A 19 6.76 -1.25 -3.29
CA PHE A 19 5.55 -1.13 -4.10
C PHE A 19 5.61 0.17 -4.89
N GLU A 20 5.34 0.08 -6.17
CA GLU A 20 5.11 1.25 -7.01
C GLU A 20 3.61 1.42 -7.15
N LEU A 21 3.08 2.51 -6.62
CA LEU A 21 1.64 2.75 -6.58
C LEU A 21 1.25 3.89 -7.51
N LYS A 22 0.08 3.77 -8.10
CA LYS A 22 -0.54 4.82 -8.88
C LYS A 22 -1.95 5.06 -8.33
N LEU A 23 -2.25 6.31 -8.01
CA LEU A 23 -3.58 6.70 -7.56
C LEU A 23 -4.29 7.43 -8.68
N GLU A 24 -5.48 6.97 -9.01
CA GLU A 24 -6.35 7.64 -9.98
C GLU A 24 -7.46 8.34 -9.23
N VAL A 25 -7.75 9.60 -9.59
CA VAL A 25 -8.79 10.39 -8.96
C VAL A 25 -10.02 10.45 -9.86
N TRP A 26 -11.21 10.54 -9.23
CA TRP A 26 -12.46 10.68 -9.99
C TRP A 26 -12.54 12.01 -10.74
N ASN A 27 -11.95 13.05 -10.18
CA ASN A 27 -12.06 14.40 -10.71
C ASN A 27 -10.71 15.10 -10.56
N ASP A 28 -10.23 15.73 -11.62
CA ASP A 28 -8.95 16.44 -11.62
C ASP A 28 -8.87 17.53 -10.55
N ASN A 29 -10.01 18.04 -10.09
CA ASN A 29 -10.06 19.03 -9.01
C ASN A 29 -9.50 18.47 -7.70
N HIS A 30 -9.45 17.15 -7.53
CA HIS A 30 -8.91 16.51 -6.34
C HIS A 30 -7.40 16.30 -6.38
N PHE A 31 -6.77 16.60 -7.51
CA PHE A 31 -5.35 16.33 -7.70
C PHE A 31 -4.47 17.01 -6.68
N ALA A 32 -4.71 18.32 -6.45
CA ALA A 32 -3.91 19.08 -5.50
C ALA A 32 -4.11 18.58 -4.07
N GLU A 33 -5.35 18.23 -3.71
CA GLU A 33 -5.67 17.68 -2.40
C GLU A 33 -4.94 16.35 -2.17
N VAL A 34 -5.00 15.43 -3.14
CA VAL A 34 -4.32 14.14 -3.02
C VAL A 34 -2.81 14.33 -2.91
N ARG A 35 -2.24 15.23 -3.71
CA ARG A 35 -0.81 15.51 -3.66
C ARG A 35 -0.40 16.05 -2.29
N LYS A 36 -1.20 16.97 -1.74
CA LYS A 36 -0.96 17.53 -0.41
C LYS A 36 -1.00 16.47 0.68
N MET A 37 -1.89 15.48 0.52
CA MET A 37 -2.10 14.42 1.51
C MET A 37 -1.22 13.19 1.28
N THR A 38 -0.33 13.23 0.27
CA THR A 38 0.52 12.09 -0.05
C THR A 38 1.31 11.56 1.14
N PRO A 39 1.95 12.39 1.99
CA PRO A 39 2.65 11.86 3.15
C PRO A 39 1.73 11.12 4.13
N VAL A 40 0.51 11.61 4.32
CA VAL A 40 -0.47 10.96 5.20
C VAL A 40 -0.92 9.64 4.60
N LEU A 41 -1.18 9.61 3.29
CA LEU A 41 -1.55 8.39 2.57
C LEU A 41 -0.45 7.34 2.65
N LYS A 42 0.80 7.73 2.41
CA LYS A 42 1.93 6.81 2.50
C LYS A 42 2.04 6.20 3.89
N ASP A 43 1.88 7.01 4.93
CA ASP A 43 1.92 6.51 6.30
C ASP A 43 0.80 5.52 6.57
N ALA A 44 -0.42 5.83 6.13
CA ALA A 44 -1.57 4.95 6.30
C ALA A 44 -1.38 3.63 5.55
N PHE A 45 -0.89 3.68 4.31
CA PHE A 45 -0.61 2.50 3.51
C PHE A 45 0.49 1.66 4.15
N PHE A 46 1.57 2.30 4.58
CA PHE A 46 2.68 1.61 5.23
C PHE A 46 2.21 0.86 6.49
N LYS A 47 1.47 1.54 7.35
CA LYS A 47 0.98 0.93 8.58
C LYS A 47 0.07 -0.25 8.31
N ASP A 48 -0.80 -0.15 7.33
CA ASP A 48 -1.70 -1.24 6.96
C ASP A 48 -0.91 -2.43 6.42
N LEU A 49 -0.04 -2.20 5.44
CA LEU A 49 0.73 -3.26 4.81
C LEU A 49 1.71 -3.91 5.77
N HIS A 50 2.34 -3.11 6.62
CA HIS A 50 3.29 -3.60 7.62
C HIS A 50 2.66 -4.64 8.56
N THR A 51 1.38 -4.47 8.86
CA THR A 51 0.63 -5.40 9.70
C THR A 51 0.05 -6.56 8.89
N PHE A 52 -0.46 -6.26 7.69
CA PHE A 52 -1.22 -7.24 6.92
C PHE A 52 -0.36 -8.22 6.13
N ILE A 53 0.76 -7.75 5.54
CA ILE A 53 1.59 -8.61 4.69
C ILE A 53 2.14 -9.83 5.43
N PRO A 54 2.70 -9.69 6.66
CA PRO A 54 3.18 -10.87 7.38
C PRO A 54 2.09 -11.93 7.59
N ARG A 55 0.87 -11.48 7.88
CA ARG A 55 -0.27 -12.39 8.06
C ARG A 55 -0.63 -13.08 6.75
N MET A 56 -0.66 -12.34 5.66
CA MET A 56 -0.96 -12.87 4.34
C MET A 56 0.07 -13.94 3.93
N LEU A 57 1.35 -13.66 4.13
CA LEU A 57 2.42 -14.59 3.79
C LEU A 57 2.37 -15.86 4.63
N LYS A 58 1.98 -15.72 5.90
CA LYS A 58 1.83 -16.87 6.78
C LYS A 58 0.69 -17.79 6.32
N GLU A 59 -0.41 -17.21 5.84
CA GLU A 59 -1.61 -17.95 5.45
C GLU A 59 -1.51 -18.51 4.03
N GLN A 60 -0.95 -17.73 3.10
CA GLN A 60 -0.99 -18.04 1.66
C GLN A 60 0.39 -18.23 1.04
N ASP A 61 1.46 -17.93 1.76
CA ASP A 61 2.85 -18.03 1.33
C ASP A 61 3.18 -17.16 0.10
N GLN A 62 2.28 -16.27 -0.31
CA GLN A 62 2.54 -15.33 -1.40
C GLN A 62 1.60 -14.14 -1.28
N LEU A 63 1.96 -13.05 -1.96
CA LEU A 63 1.14 -11.85 -1.97
C LEU A 63 -0.05 -12.03 -2.91
N ASN A 64 -1.20 -11.52 -2.47
CA ASN A 64 -2.38 -11.38 -3.32
C ASN A 64 -2.59 -9.90 -3.59
N LEU A 65 -2.21 -9.45 -4.78
CA LEU A 65 -2.22 -8.02 -5.12
C LEU A 65 -3.62 -7.45 -5.15
N ALA A 66 -4.62 -8.24 -5.57
CA ALA A 66 -6.01 -7.77 -5.58
C ALA A 66 -6.49 -7.42 -4.18
N ILE A 67 -6.18 -8.26 -3.20
CA ILE A 67 -6.53 -8.00 -1.81
C ILE A 67 -5.78 -6.76 -1.29
N LEU A 68 -4.50 -6.65 -1.60
CA LEU A 68 -3.72 -5.49 -1.17
C LEU A 68 -4.26 -4.21 -1.75
N GLN A 69 -4.65 -4.20 -3.03
CA GLN A 69 -5.25 -3.03 -3.66
C GLN A 69 -6.57 -2.64 -3.00
N GLN A 70 -7.40 -3.62 -2.64
CA GLN A 70 -8.65 -3.35 -1.92
C GLN A 70 -8.39 -2.69 -0.57
N ARG A 71 -7.37 -3.16 0.15
CA ARG A 71 -7.01 -2.59 1.44
C ARG A 71 -6.50 -1.16 1.30
N LEU A 72 -5.66 -0.92 0.29
CA LEU A 72 -5.14 0.43 0.04
C LEU A 72 -6.25 1.39 -0.37
N GLN A 73 -7.20 0.91 -1.20
CA GLN A 73 -8.37 1.71 -1.56
C GLN A 73 -9.17 2.12 -0.32
N LEU A 74 -9.39 1.17 0.58
CA LEU A 74 -10.12 1.45 1.82
C LEU A 74 -9.40 2.51 2.66
N ARG A 75 -8.08 2.42 2.78
CA ARG A 75 -7.30 3.40 3.53
C ARG A 75 -7.36 4.78 2.88
N ALA A 76 -7.27 4.84 1.55
CA ALA A 76 -7.40 6.10 0.83
C ALA A 76 -8.77 6.74 1.09
N ASP A 77 -9.82 5.95 1.06
CA ASP A 77 -11.18 6.44 1.33
C ASP A 77 -11.35 6.94 2.75
N ILE A 78 -10.70 6.29 3.71
CA ILE A 78 -10.73 6.73 5.11
C ILE A 78 -9.99 8.06 5.29
N VAL A 79 -8.84 8.21 4.65
CA VAL A 79 -8.02 9.41 4.80
C VAL A 79 -8.61 10.61 4.06
N LEU A 80 -9.08 10.41 2.83
CA LEU A 80 -9.51 11.50 1.95
C LEU A 80 -11.02 11.64 1.82
N GLY A 81 -11.78 10.63 2.26
CA GLY A 81 -13.21 10.56 2.02
C GLY A 81 -13.51 9.77 0.74
N LYS A 82 -14.73 9.26 0.65
CA LYS A 82 -15.19 8.55 -0.56
C LYS A 82 -15.24 9.52 -1.73
N ASP A 83 -15.16 8.97 -2.93
CA ASP A 83 -15.31 9.73 -4.19
C ASP A 83 -14.13 10.67 -4.49
N VAL A 84 -13.01 10.55 -3.80
CA VAL A 84 -11.80 11.29 -4.12
C VAL A 84 -10.87 10.42 -4.97
N VAL A 85 -10.48 9.26 -4.47
CA VAL A 85 -9.61 8.33 -5.19
C VAL A 85 -10.46 7.27 -5.86
N GLN A 86 -10.39 7.20 -7.18
CA GLN A 86 -11.11 6.20 -7.97
C GLN A 86 -10.49 4.82 -7.79
N SER A 87 -9.15 4.74 -7.85
CA SER A 87 -8.46 3.48 -7.71
C SER A 87 -7.05 3.68 -7.19
N VAL A 88 -6.57 2.70 -6.45
CA VAL A 88 -5.17 2.57 -6.06
C VAL A 88 -4.64 1.34 -6.79
N LEU A 89 -3.69 1.56 -7.68
CA LEU A 89 -3.13 0.49 -8.50
C LEU A 89 -1.71 0.16 -8.03
N ILE A 90 -1.42 -1.12 -7.93
CA ILE A 90 -0.06 -1.60 -7.69
C ILE A 90 0.55 -1.89 -9.05
N GLN A 91 1.46 -1.01 -9.50
CA GLN A 91 2.08 -1.13 -10.81
C GLN A 91 3.21 -2.14 -10.82
N SER A 92 3.94 -2.22 -9.72
CA SER A 92 5.01 -3.20 -9.58
C SER A 92 5.28 -3.48 -8.11
N VAL A 93 5.81 -4.67 -7.85
CA VAL A 93 6.29 -5.08 -6.53
C VAL A 93 7.68 -5.67 -6.74
N VAL A 94 8.64 -5.12 -6.02
CA VAL A 94 10.00 -5.67 -5.99
C VAL A 94 10.20 -6.31 -4.62
N ASP A 95 10.54 -7.60 -4.63
CA ASP A 95 10.81 -8.36 -3.42
C ASP A 95 12.31 -8.59 -3.33
N THR A 96 12.92 -8.06 -2.28
CA THR A 96 14.33 -8.27 -2.00
C THR A 96 14.45 -9.11 -0.74
N PRO A 97 14.60 -10.44 -0.87
CA PRO A 97 14.68 -11.30 0.31
C PRO A 97 15.94 -11.01 1.12
N GLN A 98 15.78 -11.06 2.43
CA GLN A 98 16.91 -10.97 3.35
C GLN A 98 17.57 -12.34 3.51
N LYS A 99 18.88 -12.36 3.44
CA LYS A 99 19.66 -13.59 3.67
C LYS A 99 20.03 -13.73 5.14
#